data_080d6602b6ebf6349e4dbe5cd4b3da44
#
_entry.id   080d6602b6ebf6349e4dbe5cd4b3da44
#
_cell.length_a   1.000
_cell.length_b   1.000
_cell.length_c   1.000
_cell.angle_alpha   90.00
_cell.angle_beta   90.00
_cell.angle_gamma   90.00
#
_symmetry.space_group_name_H-M   'P 1'
#
loop_
_entity.id
_entity.type
_entity.pdbx_description
1 polymer ?
#
loop_
_entity_poly.entity_id
_entity_poly.type
_entity_poly.pdbx_seq_one_letter_code
_entity_poly.pdbx_strand_id
1 'polypeptide(L)'
;MFKVQYVVGILNSKAIQYYYQQKFKAETELFPKIRIKQAKQLPIPVASLTEQQLIVALIEQIRTSKKMAPNNSIENIEREIDKIVYQLYGLTDAEIKIIEQSI
;
A
#
# COMPACT_ATOMS: atom_id res chain seq x y z
N MET A 1 -9.51 9.11 12.97
CA MET A 1 -9.67 9.55 11.59
C MET A 1 -8.40 9.26 10.79
N PHE A 2 -8.52 8.85 9.55
CA PHE A 2 -7.35 8.54 8.71
C PHE A 2 -6.86 9.78 7.98
N LYS A 3 -5.52 9.96 7.93
CA LYS A 3 -4.91 10.96 7.08
C LYS A 3 -5.01 10.52 5.62
N VAL A 4 -5.24 11.44 4.69
CA VAL A 4 -5.36 11.12 3.26
C VAL A 4 -4.11 10.41 2.74
N GLN A 5 -2.93 10.89 3.09
CA GLN A 5 -1.66 10.29 2.66
C GLN A 5 -1.47 8.88 3.23
N TYR A 6 -1.96 8.62 4.44
CA TYR A 6 -1.96 7.27 5.01
C TYR A 6 -2.79 6.33 4.14
N VAL A 7 -4.01 6.73 3.79
CA VAL A 7 -4.89 5.93 2.93
C VAL A 7 -4.24 5.66 1.58
N VAL A 8 -3.61 6.67 0.97
CA VAL A 8 -2.88 6.50 -0.29
C VAL A 8 -1.76 5.47 -0.14
N GLY A 9 -1.01 5.51 0.95
CA GLY A 9 0.05 4.54 1.22
C GLY A 9 -0.49 3.11 1.33
N ILE A 10 -1.62 2.94 2.02
CA ILE A 10 -2.28 1.64 2.14
C ILE A 10 -2.75 1.14 0.77
N LEU A 11 -3.40 2.00 -0.02
CA LEU A 11 -3.93 1.61 -1.33
C LEU A 11 -2.83 1.23 -2.33
N ASN A 12 -1.63 1.77 -2.17
CA ASN A 12 -0.49 1.46 -3.04
C ASN A 12 0.36 0.30 -2.50
N SER A 13 0.06 -0.23 -1.32
CA SER A 13 0.82 -1.32 -0.73
C SER A 13 0.58 -2.65 -1.45
N LYS A 14 1.56 -3.55 -1.37
CA LYS A 14 1.43 -4.91 -1.93
C LYS A 14 0.30 -5.69 -1.28
N ALA A 15 0.09 -5.51 0.02
CA ALA A 15 -0.97 -6.20 0.75
C ALA A 15 -2.35 -5.89 0.16
N ILE A 16 -2.65 -4.61 -0.09
CA ILE A 16 -3.92 -4.20 -0.69
C ILE A 16 -3.99 -4.60 -2.16
N GLN A 17 -2.89 -4.49 -2.91
CA GLN A 17 -2.86 -4.92 -4.31
C GLN A 17 -3.22 -6.41 -4.42
N TYR A 18 -2.65 -7.24 -3.55
CA TYR A 18 -2.97 -8.66 -3.51
C TYR A 18 -4.44 -8.90 -3.17
N TYR A 19 -4.93 -8.26 -2.10
CA TYR A 19 -6.33 -8.37 -1.67
C TYR A 19 -7.28 -7.96 -2.79
N TYR A 20 -7.00 -6.85 -3.44
CA TYR A 20 -7.82 -6.33 -4.54
C TYR A 20 -7.87 -7.31 -5.70
N GLN A 21 -6.72 -7.85 -6.10
CA GLN A 21 -6.65 -8.83 -7.18
C GLN A 21 -7.46 -10.08 -6.87
N GLN A 22 -7.41 -10.57 -5.63
CA GLN A 22 -8.16 -11.77 -5.25
C GLN A 22 -9.66 -11.51 -5.20
N LYS A 23 -10.07 -10.37 -4.66
CA LYS A 23 -11.49 -10.03 -4.51
C LYS A 23 -12.16 -9.65 -5.82
N PHE A 24 -11.45 -8.96 -6.69
CA PHE A 24 -11.99 -8.44 -7.94
C PHE A 24 -11.27 -9.03 -9.16
N LYS A 25 -10.91 -10.30 -9.10
CA LYS A 25 -10.07 -10.95 -10.10
C LYS A 25 -10.57 -10.77 -11.53
N ALA A 26 -11.85 -11.01 -11.77
CA ALA A 26 -12.44 -10.89 -13.11
C ALA A 26 -12.36 -9.45 -13.64
N GLU A 27 -12.58 -8.47 -12.76
CA GLU A 27 -12.54 -7.06 -13.14
C GLU A 27 -11.12 -6.55 -13.34
N THR A 28 -10.15 -7.04 -12.55
CA THR A 28 -8.74 -6.64 -12.68
C THR A 28 -8.08 -7.17 -13.94
N GLU A 29 -8.56 -8.27 -14.48
CA GLU A 29 -8.07 -8.78 -15.77
C GLU A 29 -8.42 -7.84 -16.92
N LEU A 30 -9.61 -7.19 -16.86
CA LEU A 30 -10.09 -6.27 -17.88
C LEU A 30 -9.68 -4.83 -17.58
N PHE A 31 -9.69 -4.45 -16.30
CA PHE A 31 -9.45 -3.07 -15.84
C PHE A 31 -8.52 -3.10 -14.63
N PRO A 32 -7.19 -3.08 -14.84
CA PRO A 32 -6.22 -3.25 -13.74
C PRO A 32 -6.16 -2.12 -12.73
N LYS A 33 -6.81 -1.00 -12.99
CA LYS A 33 -6.82 0.13 -12.04
C LYS A 33 -7.94 -0.03 -11.02
N ILE A 34 -7.63 0.32 -9.76
CA ILE A 34 -8.63 0.31 -8.68
C ILE A 34 -9.65 1.42 -8.94
N ARG A 35 -10.92 1.05 -9.04
CA ARG A 35 -12.02 2.01 -9.19
C ARG A 35 -12.43 2.55 -7.83
N ILE A 36 -12.91 3.79 -7.79
CA ILE A 36 -13.37 4.44 -6.56
C ILE A 36 -14.40 3.58 -5.82
N LYS A 37 -15.37 3.03 -6.54
CA LYS A 37 -16.40 2.16 -5.97
C LYS A 37 -15.80 0.94 -5.26
N GLN A 38 -14.78 0.33 -5.85
CA GLN A 38 -14.10 -0.84 -5.29
C GLN A 38 -13.18 -0.45 -4.14
N ALA A 39 -12.50 0.70 -4.25
CA ALA A 39 -11.62 1.20 -3.21
C ALA A 39 -12.36 1.39 -1.88
N LYS A 40 -13.63 1.79 -1.93
CA LYS A 40 -14.46 1.96 -0.72
C LYS A 40 -14.75 0.64 -0.01
N GLN A 41 -14.60 -0.49 -0.68
CA GLN A 41 -14.82 -1.82 -0.11
C GLN A 41 -13.53 -2.43 0.46
N LEU A 42 -12.37 -1.80 0.25
CA LEU A 42 -11.10 -2.31 0.74
C LEU A 42 -10.95 -2.04 2.24
N PRO A 43 -10.43 -3.02 2.99
CA PRO A 43 -10.23 -2.84 4.44
C PRO A 43 -9.02 -1.95 4.71
N ILE A 44 -9.24 -0.79 5.31
CA ILE A 44 -8.17 0.11 5.74
C ILE A 44 -7.89 -0.20 7.22
N PRO A 45 -6.66 -0.61 7.59
CA PRO A 45 -6.37 -0.97 8.97
C PRO A 45 -6.43 0.26 9.86
N VAL A 46 -6.99 0.07 11.06
CA VAL A 46 -6.98 1.11 12.09
C VAL A 46 -5.55 1.25 12.60
N ALA A 47 -5.03 2.46 12.58
CA ALA A 47 -3.68 2.75 13.02
C ALA A 47 -3.67 3.95 13.95
N SER A 48 -2.72 3.94 14.92
CA SER A 48 -2.49 5.10 15.77
C SER A 48 -2.01 6.28 14.93
N LEU A 49 -2.12 7.48 15.49
CA LEU A 49 -1.62 8.67 14.80
C LEU A 49 -0.12 8.55 14.50
N THR A 50 0.65 7.97 15.43
CA THR A 50 2.08 7.74 15.25
C THR A 50 2.35 6.80 14.07
N GLU A 51 1.61 5.69 13.98
CA GLU A 51 1.76 4.75 12.87
C GLU A 51 1.39 5.38 11.53
N GLN A 52 0.31 6.16 11.49
CA GLN A 52 -0.06 6.90 10.28
C GLN A 52 1.03 7.89 9.87
N GLN A 53 1.62 8.58 10.82
CA GLN A 53 2.69 9.55 10.56
C GLN A 53 3.95 8.90 9.98
N LEU A 54 4.27 7.66 10.40
CA LEU A 54 5.39 6.91 9.82
C LEU A 54 5.19 6.69 8.31
N ILE A 55 4.00 6.28 7.92
CA ILE A 55 3.68 6.07 6.51
C ILE A 55 3.65 7.38 5.74
N VAL A 56 3.06 8.42 6.33
CA VAL A 56 3.03 9.76 5.72
C VAL A 56 4.44 10.28 5.46
N ALA A 57 5.36 10.11 6.43
CA ALA A 57 6.75 10.55 6.28
C ALA A 57 7.44 9.83 5.12
N LEU A 58 7.21 8.52 4.96
CA LEU A 58 7.78 7.75 3.86
C LEU A 58 7.22 8.19 2.51
N ILE A 59 5.93 8.50 2.43
CA ILE A 59 5.32 9.03 1.22
C ILE A 59 5.91 10.39 0.85
N GLU A 60 6.16 11.23 1.83
CA GLU A 60 6.82 12.53 1.60
C GLU A 60 8.25 12.34 1.08
N GLN A 61 8.97 11.31 1.56
CA GLN A 61 10.29 10.97 1.02
C GLN A 61 10.22 10.57 -0.45
N ILE A 62 9.22 9.80 -0.84
CA ILE A 62 9.00 9.42 -2.25
C ILE A 62 8.76 10.68 -3.08
N ARG A 63 7.89 11.56 -2.62
CA ARG A 63 7.54 12.79 -3.32
C ARG A 63 8.78 13.66 -3.51
N THR A 64 9.56 13.87 -2.45
CA THR A 64 10.79 14.67 -2.50
C THR A 64 11.82 14.05 -3.44
N SER A 65 12.03 12.74 -3.35
CA SER A 65 12.98 12.03 -4.20
C SER A 65 12.62 12.16 -5.69
N LYS A 66 11.36 11.99 -6.03
CA LYS A 66 10.88 12.12 -7.42
C LYS A 66 10.92 13.56 -7.93
N LYS A 67 10.72 14.53 -7.05
CA LYS A 67 10.81 15.95 -7.40
C LYS A 67 12.23 16.36 -7.71
N MET A 68 13.22 15.85 -6.94
CA MET A 68 14.64 16.17 -7.14
C MET A 68 15.21 15.46 -8.36
N ALA A 69 14.85 14.20 -8.56
CA ALA A 69 15.31 13.39 -9.67
C ALA A 69 14.21 12.39 -10.06
N PRO A 70 13.42 12.66 -11.10
CA PRO A 70 12.27 11.82 -11.47
C PRO A 70 12.60 10.34 -11.71
N ASN A 71 13.84 10.04 -12.04
CA ASN A 71 14.29 8.66 -12.30
C ASN A 71 14.88 7.96 -11.08
N ASN A 72 14.88 8.60 -9.90
CA ASN A 72 15.37 7.96 -8.68
C ASN A 72 14.54 6.72 -8.33
N SER A 73 15.24 5.67 -7.91
CA SER A 73 14.59 4.48 -7.38
C SER A 73 13.97 4.77 -6.02
N ILE A 74 12.74 4.32 -5.82
CA ILE A 74 12.02 4.44 -4.54
C ILE A 74 11.74 3.07 -3.93
N GLU A 75 12.36 2.02 -4.46
CA GLU A 75 12.09 0.64 -4.03
C GLU A 75 12.33 0.44 -2.53
N ASN A 76 13.40 1.01 -1.98
CA ASN A 76 13.68 0.87 -0.55
C ASN A 76 12.60 1.52 0.31
N ILE A 77 12.10 2.69 -0.12
CA ILE A 77 11.04 3.41 0.59
C ILE A 77 9.74 2.62 0.49
N GLU A 78 9.42 2.09 -0.67
CA GLU A 78 8.23 1.26 -0.87
C GLU A 78 8.26 -0.01 -0.01
N ARG A 79 9.43 -0.64 0.12
CA ARG A 79 9.59 -1.80 1.01
C ARG A 79 9.35 -1.46 2.47
N GLU A 80 9.81 -0.29 2.92
CA GLU A 80 9.55 0.19 4.27
C GLU A 80 8.06 0.38 4.53
N ILE A 81 7.36 0.98 3.58
CA ILE A 81 5.90 1.16 3.67
C ILE A 81 5.20 -0.19 3.71
N ASP A 82 5.54 -1.11 2.82
CA ASP A 82 4.95 -2.45 2.78
C ASP A 82 5.16 -3.19 4.11
N LYS A 83 6.35 -3.09 4.69
CA LYS A 83 6.67 -3.73 5.97
C LYS A 83 5.77 -3.22 7.09
N ILE A 84 5.55 -1.91 7.16
CA ILE A 84 4.65 -1.30 8.14
C ILE A 84 3.21 -1.77 7.89
N VAL A 85 2.78 -1.81 6.64
CA VAL A 85 1.42 -2.23 6.26
C VAL A 85 1.19 -3.69 6.64
N TYR A 86 2.15 -4.57 6.38
CA TYR A 86 2.04 -5.97 6.80
C TYR A 86 1.82 -6.11 8.29
N GLN A 87 2.54 -5.31 9.09
CA GLN A 87 2.38 -5.31 10.53
C GLN A 87 1.00 -4.79 10.95
N LEU A 88 0.50 -3.76 10.29
CA LEU A 88 -0.82 -3.20 10.59
C LEU A 88 -1.94 -4.21 10.33
N TYR A 89 -1.80 -5.06 9.31
CA TYR A 89 -2.76 -6.12 9.03
C TYR A 89 -2.53 -7.38 9.87
N GLY A 90 -1.44 -7.42 10.65
CA GLY A 90 -1.11 -8.58 11.47
C GLY A 90 -0.78 -9.83 10.67
N LEU A 91 -0.15 -9.67 9.53
CA LEU A 91 0.17 -10.80 8.65
C LEU A 91 1.37 -11.60 9.19
N THR A 92 1.30 -12.92 9.01
CA THR A 92 2.41 -13.82 9.32
C THR A 92 3.46 -13.78 8.20
N ASP A 93 4.66 -14.29 8.51
CA ASP A 93 5.73 -14.37 7.49
C ASP A 93 5.31 -15.23 6.30
N ALA A 94 4.57 -16.31 6.55
CA ALA A 94 4.06 -17.18 5.49
C ALA A 94 3.09 -16.43 4.57
N GLU A 95 2.21 -15.62 5.15
CA GLU A 95 1.25 -14.82 4.39
C GLU A 95 1.95 -13.74 3.57
N ILE A 96 2.93 -13.06 4.15
CA ILE A 96 3.74 -12.06 3.45
C ILE A 96 4.45 -12.70 2.25
N LYS A 97 5.01 -13.88 2.43
CA LYS A 97 5.70 -14.60 1.37
C LYS A 97 4.76 -14.91 0.20
N ILE A 98 3.54 -15.31 0.48
CA ILE A 98 2.51 -15.56 -0.54
C ILE A 98 2.23 -14.29 -1.34
N ILE A 99 2.05 -13.17 -0.66
CA ILE A 99 1.78 -11.88 -1.30
C ILE A 99 2.95 -11.47 -2.20
N GLU A 100 4.16 -11.54 -1.69
CA GLU A 100 5.35 -11.10 -2.43
C GLU A 100 5.68 -11.98 -3.63
N GLN A 101 5.30 -13.25 -3.59
CA GLN A 101 5.45 -14.15 -4.74
C GLN A 101 4.36 -13.94 -5.80
N SER A 102 3.24 -13.31 -5.43
CA SER A 102 2.09 -13.11 -6.31
C SER A 102 2.10 -11.78 -7.05
N ILE A 103 2.95 -10.85 -6.62
CA ILE A 103 3.00 -9.49 -7.19
C ILE A 103 4.36 -9.17 -7.82
#